data_57704ef26f2a52d2205d826f49dfdf24
#
_entry.id   57704ef26f2a52d2205d826f49dfdf24
#
_cell.length_a   1.000
_cell.length_b   1.000
_cell.length_c   1.000
_cell.angle_alpha   90.00
_cell.angle_beta   90.00
_cell.angle_gamma   90.00
#
_symmetry.space_group_name_H-M   'P 1'
#
loop_
_entity.id
_entity.type
_entity.pdbx_description
1 polymer ?
#
loop_
_entity_poly.entity_id
_entity_poly.type
_entity_poly.pdbx_seq_one_letter_code
_entity_poly.pdbx_strand_id
1 'polypeptide(L)'
;RDFCLSRGLGDVYKRQTVDLLLDASASRLHCQEVIAAQGTILAQSLAACGIPVRVSSFCSLRGYTVLRVLKGFADKSLQGIDQYFASGWNRDGLALRAAGDLVSFDPGPAPRHLLILLTDASPNDSRRVPPSPEQPLGCDYGGSYGVDDAAAEVRTLRRKGLRVSAVFMGEDSSSHDAERIYGKNLARIRGMDQLARAAGRLIQNEIRELGD
;
A
#
# COMPACT_ATOMS: atom_id res chain seq x y z
N ARG A 1 -4.45 -8.98 21.20
CA ARG A 1 -5.69 -8.77 21.99
C ARG A 1 -5.98 -7.30 22.29
N ASP A 2 -4.99 -6.41 22.23
CA ASP A 2 -5.15 -4.99 22.59
C ASP A 2 -5.67 -4.10 21.45
N PHE A 3 -5.96 -4.66 20.29
CA PHE A 3 -6.41 -3.91 19.11
C PHE A 3 -7.91 -3.55 19.13
N CYS A 4 -8.73 -4.23 19.93
CA CYS A 4 -10.20 -4.10 19.90
C CYS A 4 -10.81 -3.52 21.20
N LEU A 5 -10.06 -2.85 22.07
CA LEU A 5 -10.48 -2.50 23.42
C LEU A 5 -11.09 -1.10 23.58
N SER A 6 -12.18 -0.75 22.89
CA SER A 6 -13.17 0.15 23.47
C SER A 6 -14.51 0.09 22.75
N ARG A 7 -15.62 0.00 23.47
CA ARG A 7 -16.99 -0.14 22.90
C ARG A 7 -17.42 1.03 22.01
N GLY A 8 -16.86 2.23 22.18
CA GLY A 8 -17.16 3.39 21.33
C GLY A 8 -16.38 3.40 20.02
N LEU A 9 -15.21 2.78 19.96
CA LEU A 9 -14.40 2.64 18.74
C LEU A 9 -14.93 1.51 17.82
N GLY A 10 -15.61 0.49 18.36
CA GLY A 10 -16.09 -0.65 17.59
C GLY A 10 -17.01 -0.30 16.42
N ASP A 11 -17.84 0.72 16.53
CA ASP A 11 -18.73 1.14 15.43
C ASP A 11 -18.01 1.99 14.37
N VAL A 12 -16.96 2.70 14.76
CA VAL A 12 -16.12 3.45 13.81
C VAL A 12 -15.23 2.49 13.00
N TYR A 13 -14.73 1.43 13.61
CA TYR A 13 -13.96 0.37 12.92
C TYR A 13 -14.79 -0.33 11.83
N LYS A 14 -16.06 -0.62 12.07
CA LYS A 14 -16.95 -1.29 11.11
C LYS A 14 -17.27 -0.46 9.87
N ARG A 15 -16.93 0.82 9.86
CA ARG A 15 -17.14 1.73 8.72
C ARG A 15 -15.91 1.89 7.82
N GLN A 16 -14.86 1.12 8.08
CA GLN A 16 -13.59 1.18 7.34
C GLN A 16 -13.41 -0.06 6.48
N THR A 17 -12.93 0.12 5.27
CA THR A 17 -12.38 -0.92 4.41
C THR A 17 -10.89 -0.68 4.27
N VAL A 18 -10.08 -1.71 4.40
CA VAL A 18 -8.62 -1.61 4.27
C VAL A 18 -8.15 -2.34 3.02
N ASP A 19 -7.42 -1.63 2.18
CA ASP A 19 -6.65 -2.17 1.07
C ASP A 19 -5.16 -2.18 1.47
N LEU A 20 -4.57 -3.36 1.62
CA LEU A 20 -3.15 -3.53 1.84
C LEU A 20 -2.47 -3.81 0.51
N LEU A 21 -1.58 -2.91 0.08
CA LEU A 21 -0.85 -3.01 -1.16
C LEU A 21 0.63 -3.27 -0.88
N LEU A 22 1.11 -4.45 -1.24
CA LEU A 22 2.46 -4.92 -0.97
C LEU A 22 3.34 -4.69 -2.19
N ASP A 23 4.42 -3.94 -2.03
CA ASP A 23 5.49 -3.88 -3.02
C ASP A 23 6.11 -5.26 -3.19
N ALA A 24 6.04 -5.79 -4.39
CA ALA A 24 6.60 -7.08 -4.80
C ALA A 24 7.73 -6.92 -5.84
N SER A 25 8.46 -5.82 -5.79
CA SER A 25 9.67 -5.63 -6.59
C SER A 25 10.81 -6.55 -6.15
N ALA A 26 11.80 -6.75 -7.01
CA ALA A 26 12.92 -7.66 -6.76
C ALA A 26 13.76 -7.29 -5.53
N SER A 27 13.73 -6.02 -5.09
CA SER A 27 14.35 -5.60 -3.83
C SER A 27 13.77 -6.31 -2.60
N ARG A 28 12.57 -6.91 -2.70
CA ARG A 28 11.89 -7.65 -1.63
C ARG A 28 12.20 -9.15 -1.61
N LEU A 29 12.94 -9.69 -2.58
CA LEU A 29 13.24 -11.13 -2.68
C LEU A 29 13.78 -11.72 -1.38
N HIS A 30 14.67 -11.02 -0.71
CA HIS A 30 15.34 -11.49 0.52
C HIS A 30 14.41 -11.59 1.74
N CYS A 31 13.23 -10.99 1.70
CA CYS A 31 12.27 -10.95 2.82
C CYS A 31 10.83 -11.31 2.40
N GLN A 32 10.63 -11.87 1.22
CA GLN A 32 9.30 -12.13 0.66
C GLN A 32 8.43 -13.03 1.55
N GLU A 33 9.00 -14.07 2.16
CA GLU A 33 8.27 -14.95 3.06
C GLU A 33 7.79 -14.21 4.32
N VAL A 34 8.63 -13.33 4.85
CA VAL A 34 8.28 -12.51 6.02
C VAL A 34 7.19 -11.50 5.66
N ILE A 35 7.24 -10.89 4.46
CA ILE A 35 6.18 -9.99 3.98
C ILE A 35 4.85 -10.73 3.88
N ALA A 36 4.82 -11.93 3.28
CA ALA A 36 3.62 -12.75 3.18
C ALA A 36 3.06 -13.09 4.56
N ALA A 37 3.92 -13.56 5.49
CA ALA A 37 3.53 -13.88 6.85
C ALA A 37 2.95 -12.66 7.61
N GLN A 38 3.59 -11.51 7.52
CA GLN A 38 3.12 -10.27 8.16
C GLN A 38 1.82 -9.75 7.52
N GLY A 39 1.69 -9.87 6.19
CA GLY A 39 0.45 -9.57 5.47
C GLY A 39 -0.72 -10.45 5.96
N THR A 40 -0.45 -11.74 6.16
CA THR A 40 -1.42 -12.70 6.71
C THR A 40 -1.82 -12.34 8.14
N ILE A 41 -0.84 -12.05 9.03
CA ILE A 41 -1.09 -11.64 10.42
C ILE A 41 -1.94 -10.38 10.47
N LEU A 42 -1.63 -9.38 9.63
CA LEU A 42 -2.39 -8.14 9.58
C LEU A 42 -3.81 -8.37 9.08
N ALA A 43 -3.97 -9.11 7.98
CA ALA A 43 -5.28 -9.44 7.42
C ALA A 43 -6.15 -10.22 8.41
N GLN A 44 -5.57 -11.19 9.12
CA GLN A 44 -6.24 -11.95 10.17
C GLN A 44 -6.67 -11.06 11.34
N SER A 45 -5.80 -10.15 11.77
CA SER A 45 -6.08 -9.21 12.86
C SER A 45 -7.21 -8.26 12.51
N LEU A 46 -7.23 -7.72 11.29
CA LEU A 46 -8.29 -6.84 10.79
C LEU A 46 -9.62 -7.59 10.70
N ALA A 47 -9.61 -8.81 10.13
CA ALA A 47 -10.81 -9.63 10.04
C ALA A 47 -11.38 -9.97 11.42
N ALA A 48 -10.53 -10.28 12.41
CA ALA A 48 -10.95 -10.52 13.79
C ALA A 48 -11.58 -9.29 14.46
N CYS A 49 -11.23 -8.08 14.01
CA CYS A 49 -11.83 -6.81 14.44
C CYS A 49 -13.09 -6.44 13.61
N GLY A 50 -13.49 -7.27 12.66
CA GLY A 50 -14.63 -7.02 11.76
C GLY A 50 -14.34 -5.93 10.71
N ILE A 51 -13.07 -5.67 10.40
CA ILE A 51 -12.64 -4.73 9.37
C ILE A 51 -12.41 -5.51 8.08
N PRO A 52 -13.19 -5.24 7.01
CA PRO A 52 -12.96 -5.84 5.71
C PRO A 52 -11.57 -5.47 5.17
N VAL A 53 -10.83 -6.48 4.70
CA VAL A 53 -9.49 -6.29 4.18
C VAL A 53 -9.31 -6.98 2.84
N ARG A 54 -8.74 -6.26 1.86
CA ARG A 54 -8.21 -6.81 0.63
C ARG A 54 -6.68 -6.70 0.68
N VAL A 55 -6.00 -7.72 0.22
CA VAL A 55 -4.54 -7.75 0.12
C VAL A 55 -4.18 -7.92 -1.35
N SER A 56 -3.38 -7.00 -1.85
CA SER A 56 -2.85 -7.03 -3.21
C SER A 56 -1.34 -6.86 -3.20
N SER A 57 -0.68 -7.33 -4.23
CA SER A 57 0.74 -7.05 -4.48
C SER A 57 0.91 -6.39 -5.83
N PHE A 58 1.99 -5.63 -6.00
CA PHE A 58 2.33 -5.03 -7.29
C PHE A 58 3.81 -5.16 -7.62
N CYS A 59 4.08 -5.30 -8.90
CA CYS A 59 5.42 -5.18 -9.48
C CYS A 59 5.33 -4.73 -10.94
N SER A 60 6.44 -4.36 -11.54
CA SER A 60 6.53 -4.02 -12.96
C SER A 60 7.39 -5.04 -13.70
N LEU A 61 6.80 -5.73 -14.66
CA LEU A 61 7.42 -6.76 -15.47
C LEU A 61 7.34 -6.40 -16.95
N ARG A 62 8.48 -6.36 -17.64
CA ARG A 62 8.56 -6.08 -19.09
C ARG A 62 7.82 -4.80 -19.50
N GLY A 63 7.76 -3.79 -18.63
CA GLY A 63 7.09 -2.51 -18.86
C GLY A 63 5.58 -2.49 -18.57
N TYR A 64 5.06 -3.52 -17.97
CA TYR A 64 3.69 -3.58 -17.47
C TYR A 64 3.69 -3.58 -15.95
N THR A 65 2.90 -2.72 -15.33
CA THR A 65 2.62 -2.80 -13.90
C THR A 65 1.52 -3.82 -13.68
N VAL A 66 1.82 -4.84 -12.90
CA VAL A 66 0.90 -5.93 -12.56
C VAL A 66 0.41 -5.69 -11.14
N LEU A 67 -0.90 -5.55 -10.97
CA LEU A 67 -1.58 -5.58 -9.67
C LEU A 67 -2.23 -6.95 -9.51
N ARG A 68 -1.83 -7.70 -8.49
CA ARG A 68 -2.36 -9.02 -8.20
C ARG A 68 -3.13 -9.01 -6.90
N VAL A 69 -4.41 -9.33 -6.94
CA VAL A 69 -5.21 -9.52 -5.74
C VAL A 69 -4.89 -10.90 -5.15
N LEU A 70 -4.32 -10.90 -3.95
CA LEU A 70 -3.96 -12.11 -3.19
C LEU A 70 -5.12 -12.57 -2.29
N LYS A 71 -5.90 -11.60 -1.78
CA LYS A 71 -7.11 -11.83 -0.99
C LYS A 71 -8.13 -10.72 -1.27
N GLY A 72 -9.28 -11.07 -1.76
CA GLY A 72 -10.44 -10.19 -1.93
C GLY A 72 -11.25 -10.03 -0.64
N PHE A 73 -12.21 -9.10 -0.64
CA PHE A 73 -13.07 -8.87 0.54
C PHE A 73 -13.96 -10.08 0.85
N ALA A 74 -14.46 -10.78 -0.18
CA ALA A 74 -15.31 -11.96 -0.03
C ALA A 74 -14.57 -13.23 0.36
N ASP A 75 -13.25 -13.26 0.22
CA ASP A 75 -12.45 -14.46 0.49
C ASP A 75 -12.36 -14.73 1.98
N LYS A 76 -12.79 -15.92 2.38
CA LYS A 76 -12.66 -16.40 3.77
C LYS A 76 -11.26 -16.94 4.06
N SER A 77 -10.58 -17.47 3.03
CA SER A 77 -9.23 -18.02 3.14
C SER A 77 -8.16 -16.92 3.01
N LEU A 78 -7.11 -17.04 3.78
CA LEU A 78 -5.91 -16.18 3.69
C LEU A 78 -4.79 -16.81 2.86
N GLN A 79 -4.95 -18.06 2.42
CA GLN A 79 -3.91 -18.82 1.70
C GLN A 79 -3.44 -18.14 0.40
N GLY A 80 -4.27 -17.29 -0.21
CA GLY A 80 -3.84 -16.52 -1.38
C GLY A 80 -2.68 -15.58 -1.09
N ILE A 81 -2.50 -15.13 0.16
CA ILE A 81 -1.39 -14.26 0.56
C ILE A 81 -0.05 -14.99 0.50
N ASP A 82 -0.03 -16.30 0.72
CA ASP A 82 1.18 -17.14 0.60
C ASP A 82 1.70 -17.20 -0.84
N GLN A 83 0.89 -16.78 -1.82
CA GLN A 83 1.30 -16.64 -3.21
C GLN A 83 2.00 -15.31 -3.50
N TYR A 84 2.28 -14.49 -2.49
CA TYR A 84 3.12 -13.30 -2.67
C TYR A 84 4.49 -13.72 -3.21
N PHE A 85 4.92 -13.06 -4.27
CA PHE A 85 6.18 -13.35 -4.94
C PHE A 85 6.81 -12.05 -5.45
N ALA A 86 8.03 -11.78 -5.02
CA ALA A 86 8.78 -10.58 -5.39
C ALA A 86 9.52 -10.79 -6.72
N SER A 87 9.36 -9.85 -7.65
CA SER A 87 9.98 -9.89 -8.98
C SER A 87 9.94 -8.52 -9.67
N GLY A 88 10.86 -8.30 -10.60
CA GLY A 88 10.85 -7.13 -11.48
C GLY A 88 11.13 -5.81 -10.77
N TRP A 89 10.49 -4.75 -11.25
CA TRP A 89 10.67 -3.36 -10.84
C TRP A 89 9.42 -2.84 -10.13
N ASN A 90 9.39 -1.56 -9.74
CA ASN A 90 8.22 -0.93 -9.12
C ASN A 90 7.93 0.45 -9.73
N ARG A 91 6.75 0.57 -10.35
CA ARG A 91 6.14 1.85 -10.72
C ARG A 91 5.04 2.18 -9.73
N ASP A 92 5.42 2.78 -8.60
CA ASP A 92 4.52 3.08 -7.49
C ASP A 92 3.33 3.95 -7.95
N GLY A 93 3.57 4.94 -8.80
CA GLY A 93 2.49 5.79 -9.33
C GLY A 93 1.44 5.00 -10.11
N LEU A 94 1.85 4.08 -11.01
CA LEU A 94 0.91 3.21 -11.73
C LEU A 94 0.21 2.21 -10.80
N ALA A 95 0.93 1.67 -9.82
CA ALA A 95 0.34 0.76 -8.84
C ALA A 95 -0.73 1.45 -7.98
N LEU A 96 -0.47 2.69 -7.54
CA LEU A 96 -1.42 3.53 -6.82
C LEU A 96 -2.66 3.83 -7.66
N ARG A 97 -2.48 4.18 -8.94
CA ARG A 97 -3.58 4.42 -9.89
C ARG A 97 -4.43 3.15 -10.05
N ALA A 98 -3.79 2.01 -10.32
CA ALA A 98 -4.49 0.73 -10.46
C ALA A 98 -5.23 0.33 -9.18
N ALA A 99 -4.65 0.58 -8.00
CA ALA A 99 -5.33 0.35 -6.73
C ALA A 99 -6.55 1.26 -6.55
N GLY A 100 -6.45 2.53 -6.96
CA GLY A 100 -7.57 3.46 -6.96
C GLY A 100 -8.70 3.04 -7.91
N ASP A 101 -8.36 2.55 -9.09
CA ASP A 101 -9.33 2.01 -10.05
C ASP A 101 -9.99 0.74 -9.51
N LEU A 102 -9.22 -0.14 -8.87
CA LEU A 102 -9.73 -1.34 -8.21
C LEU A 102 -10.71 -0.98 -7.09
N VAL A 103 -10.41 0.04 -6.25
CA VAL A 103 -11.35 0.53 -5.22
C VAL A 103 -12.62 1.09 -5.87
N SER A 104 -12.51 1.77 -7.01
CA SER A 104 -13.68 2.31 -7.72
C SER A 104 -14.55 1.20 -8.30
N PHE A 105 -13.95 0.10 -8.75
CA PHE A 105 -14.65 -1.05 -9.31
C PHE A 105 -15.26 -1.97 -8.24
N ASP A 106 -14.51 -2.23 -7.17
CA ASP A 106 -14.92 -3.05 -6.03
C ASP A 106 -14.61 -2.31 -4.73
N PRO A 107 -15.52 -1.41 -4.30
CA PRO A 107 -15.30 -0.56 -3.14
C PRO A 107 -15.34 -1.32 -1.80
N GLY A 108 -15.74 -2.62 -1.82
CA GLY A 108 -15.93 -3.36 -0.59
C GLY A 108 -17.16 -2.89 0.21
N PRO A 109 -17.38 -3.46 1.40
CA PRO A 109 -18.65 -3.32 2.11
C PRO A 109 -18.78 -2.05 2.96
N ALA A 110 -17.69 -1.29 3.20
CA ALA A 110 -17.71 -0.10 4.06
C ALA A 110 -17.41 1.19 3.27
N PRO A 111 -18.00 2.33 3.66
CA PRO A 111 -17.96 3.56 2.87
C PRO A 111 -16.62 4.31 2.92
N ARG A 112 -15.74 3.96 3.84
CA ARG A 112 -14.45 4.63 4.01
C ARG A 112 -13.31 3.70 3.64
N HIS A 113 -12.40 4.18 2.82
CA HIS A 113 -11.29 3.38 2.29
C HIS A 113 -9.95 3.90 2.80
N LEU A 114 -9.17 2.99 3.35
CA LEU A 114 -7.78 3.20 3.73
C LEU A 114 -6.89 2.30 2.89
N LEU A 115 -6.07 2.89 2.04
CA LEU A 115 -5.03 2.22 1.28
C LEU A 115 -3.71 2.35 2.04
N ILE A 116 -3.13 1.21 2.40
CA ILE A 116 -1.84 1.15 3.07
C ILE A 116 -0.83 0.47 2.14
N LEU A 117 0.21 1.20 1.75
CA LEU A 117 1.32 0.63 0.98
C LEU A 117 2.42 0.13 1.90
N LEU A 118 2.99 -1.02 1.56
CA LEU A 118 4.31 -1.42 2.02
C LEU A 118 5.29 -1.12 0.89
N THR A 119 6.26 -0.22 1.11
CA THR A 119 7.16 0.26 0.07
C THR A 119 8.51 0.68 0.63
N ASP A 120 9.56 0.65 -0.20
CA ASP A 120 10.86 1.28 0.08
C ASP A 120 10.96 2.71 -0.46
N ALA A 121 9.86 3.20 -1.03
CA ALA A 121 9.77 4.54 -1.63
C ALA A 121 10.88 4.83 -2.67
N SER A 122 11.33 3.80 -3.37
CA SER A 122 12.35 3.87 -4.42
C SER A 122 11.77 3.42 -5.78
N PRO A 123 10.76 4.12 -6.32
CA PRO A 123 10.14 3.74 -7.58
C PRO A 123 11.16 3.76 -8.72
N ASN A 124 11.25 2.63 -9.44
CA ASN A 124 12.22 2.45 -10.51
C ASN A 124 11.69 1.42 -11.53
N ASP A 125 11.99 1.66 -12.82
CA ASP A 125 11.72 0.71 -13.90
C ASP A 125 12.80 0.80 -14.99
N SER A 126 13.19 -0.32 -15.53
CA SER A 126 14.10 -0.40 -16.67
C SER A 126 13.52 0.20 -17.96
N ARG A 127 12.21 0.35 -18.05
CA ARG A 127 11.54 0.95 -19.19
C ARG A 127 11.42 2.45 -19.04
N ARG A 128 11.86 3.16 -20.08
CA ARG A 128 11.75 4.63 -20.13
C ARG A 128 10.27 5.06 -20.22
N VAL A 129 10.01 6.25 -19.72
CA VAL A 129 8.77 6.97 -19.96
C VAL A 129 8.80 7.47 -21.40
N PRO A 130 7.75 7.22 -22.20
CA PRO A 130 7.73 7.71 -23.58
C PRO A 130 7.70 9.25 -23.65
N PRO A 131 8.09 9.83 -24.78
CA PRO A 131 7.96 11.26 -25.01
C PRO A 131 6.55 11.80 -24.76
N SER A 132 6.46 12.97 -24.14
CA SER A 132 5.22 13.73 -23.93
C SER A 132 5.45 15.21 -24.25
N PRO A 133 4.40 16.04 -24.35
CA PRO A 133 4.57 17.48 -24.54
C PRO A 133 5.46 18.14 -23.47
N GLU A 134 5.40 17.67 -22.23
CA GLU A 134 6.22 18.19 -21.11
C GLU A 134 7.63 17.62 -21.12
N GLN A 135 7.83 16.45 -21.74
CA GLN A 135 9.11 15.74 -21.82
C GLN A 135 9.35 15.17 -23.23
N PRO A 136 9.73 16.01 -24.22
CA PRO A 136 9.81 15.60 -25.63
C PRO A 136 10.80 14.47 -25.92
N LEU A 137 11.80 14.27 -25.08
CA LEU A 137 12.80 13.19 -25.22
C LEU A 137 12.44 11.93 -24.40
N GLY A 138 11.34 11.98 -23.63
CA GLY A 138 11.07 10.98 -22.60
C GLY A 138 12.13 11.02 -21.49
N CYS A 139 11.98 10.17 -20.49
CA CYS A 139 12.94 10.06 -19.38
C CYS A 139 13.00 8.63 -18.85
N ASP A 140 14.00 8.35 -18.01
CA ASP A 140 14.04 7.12 -17.25
C ASP A 140 13.01 7.18 -16.10
N TYR A 141 12.33 6.08 -15.82
CA TYR A 141 11.42 6.02 -14.67
C TYR A 141 12.22 5.65 -13.43
N GLY A 142 12.49 6.64 -12.59
CA GLY A 142 13.27 6.49 -11.36
C GLY A 142 13.66 7.83 -10.76
N GLY A 143 14.36 7.80 -9.65
CA GLY A 143 14.78 9.00 -8.93
C GLY A 143 13.64 9.99 -8.70
N SER A 144 13.90 11.29 -8.92
CA SER A 144 12.89 12.33 -8.67
C SER A 144 11.62 12.17 -9.51
N TYR A 145 11.72 11.67 -10.76
CA TYR A 145 10.55 11.47 -11.61
C TYR A 145 9.59 10.42 -11.03
N GLY A 146 10.12 9.26 -10.63
CA GLY A 146 9.28 8.22 -10.05
C GLY A 146 8.65 8.64 -8.72
N VAL A 147 9.40 9.39 -7.90
CA VAL A 147 8.91 9.97 -6.64
C VAL A 147 7.79 10.99 -6.90
N ASP A 148 7.96 11.87 -7.89
CA ASP A 148 6.95 12.87 -8.26
C ASP A 148 5.68 12.24 -8.81
N ASP A 149 5.81 11.20 -9.64
CA ASP A 149 4.69 10.43 -10.17
C ASP A 149 3.90 9.77 -9.02
N ALA A 150 4.57 9.07 -8.11
CA ALA A 150 3.93 8.47 -6.94
C ALA A 150 3.26 9.52 -6.04
N ALA A 151 3.93 10.64 -5.78
CA ALA A 151 3.38 11.73 -4.97
C ALA A 151 2.14 12.36 -5.62
N ALA A 152 2.14 12.52 -6.95
CA ALA A 152 0.99 13.03 -7.70
C ALA A 152 -0.22 12.09 -7.60
N GLU A 153 0.00 10.78 -7.69
CA GLU A 153 -1.07 9.79 -7.54
C GLU A 153 -1.61 9.73 -6.11
N VAL A 154 -0.76 9.78 -5.08
CA VAL A 154 -1.21 9.88 -3.68
C VAL A 154 -2.12 11.09 -3.50
N ARG A 155 -1.73 12.27 -4.01
CA ARG A 155 -2.57 13.49 -3.95
C ARG A 155 -3.88 13.30 -4.69
N THR A 156 -3.88 12.63 -5.84
CA THR A 156 -5.07 12.35 -6.64
C THR A 156 -6.04 11.44 -5.90
N LEU A 157 -5.54 10.35 -5.32
CA LEU A 157 -6.35 9.43 -4.53
C LEU A 157 -6.96 10.11 -3.30
N ARG A 158 -6.18 10.91 -2.58
CA ARG A 158 -6.67 11.68 -1.43
C ARG A 158 -7.77 12.68 -1.81
N ARG A 159 -7.65 13.34 -2.98
CA ARG A 159 -8.73 14.22 -3.50
C ARG A 159 -10.00 13.45 -3.86
N LYS A 160 -9.88 12.19 -4.25
CA LYS A 160 -11.02 11.27 -4.48
C LYS A 160 -11.62 10.72 -3.18
N GLY A 161 -11.09 11.09 -2.01
CA GLY A 161 -11.58 10.66 -0.70
C GLY A 161 -10.94 9.38 -0.15
N LEU A 162 -9.97 8.78 -0.85
CA LEU A 162 -9.21 7.65 -0.30
C LEU A 162 -8.19 8.16 0.72
N ARG A 163 -8.12 7.49 1.86
CA ARG A 163 -7.01 7.68 2.80
C ARG A 163 -5.83 6.85 2.33
N VAL A 164 -4.67 7.48 2.12
CA VAL A 164 -3.46 6.80 1.66
C VAL A 164 -2.37 6.98 2.70
N SER A 165 -1.88 5.86 3.24
CA SER A 165 -0.81 5.78 4.21
C SER A 165 0.23 4.78 3.73
N ALA A 166 1.46 4.84 4.25
CA ALA A 166 2.49 3.88 3.91
C ALA A 166 3.24 3.36 5.13
N VAL A 167 3.65 2.11 5.05
CA VAL A 167 4.69 1.53 5.91
C VAL A 167 5.98 1.51 5.09
N PHE A 168 6.91 2.35 5.50
CA PHE A 168 8.20 2.52 4.85
C PHE A 168 9.24 1.59 5.45
N MET A 169 9.92 0.85 4.59
CA MET A 169 10.94 -0.13 4.91
C MET A 169 12.20 0.00 4.03
N GLY A 170 12.48 1.21 3.60
CA GLY A 170 13.65 1.55 2.82
C GLY A 170 14.84 2.00 3.67
N GLU A 171 15.94 2.28 3.01
CA GLU A 171 17.14 2.86 3.60
C GLU A 171 16.91 4.30 4.06
N ASP A 172 17.80 4.81 4.91
CA ASP A 172 17.76 6.20 5.40
C ASP A 172 17.84 7.22 4.24
N SER A 173 18.57 6.88 3.19
CA SER A 173 18.70 7.68 1.97
C SER A 173 17.37 7.94 1.26
N SER A 174 16.43 7.01 1.30
CA SER A 174 15.10 7.12 0.69
C SER A 174 14.03 7.68 1.63
N SER A 175 14.38 8.02 2.88
CA SER A 175 13.42 8.53 3.87
C SER A 175 12.77 9.84 3.43
N HIS A 176 13.56 10.75 2.84
CA HIS A 176 13.07 12.02 2.32
C HIS A 176 12.06 11.82 1.18
N ASP A 177 12.30 10.86 0.30
CA ASP A 177 11.39 10.53 -0.79
C ASP A 177 10.08 9.93 -0.27
N ALA A 178 10.15 9.06 0.73
CA ALA A 178 8.97 8.53 1.41
C ALA A 178 8.11 9.65 2.05
N GLU A 179 8.75 10.61 2.73
CA GLU A 179 8.07 11.77 3.30
C GLU A 179 7.46 12.68 2.21
N ARG A 180 8.14 12.85 1.08
CA ARG A 180 7.65 13.62 -0.08
C ARG A 180 6.40 12.99 -0.69
N ILE A 181 6.35 11.66 -0.76
CA ILE A 181 5.21 10.91 -1.31
C ILE A 181 4.02 10.90 -0.34
N TYR A 182 4.23 10.50 0.92
CA TYR A 182 3.16 10.16 1.86
C TYR A 182 2.90 11.22 2.93
N GLY A 183 3.88 12.11 3.19
CA GLY A 183 3.78 13.13 4.23
C GLY A 183 3.71 12.51 5.62
N LYS A 184 2.85 13.06 6.48
CA LYS A 184 2.65 12.59 7.87
C LYS A 184 2.06 11.17 7.99
N ASN A 185 1.45 10.65 6.92
CA ASN A 185 0.79 9.35 6.91
C ASN A 185 1.78 8.23 6.56
N LEU A 186 2.92 8.26 7.24
CA LEU A 186 4.05 7.37 7.04
C LEU A 186 4.45 6.74 8.37
N ALA A 187 4.55 5.41 8.40
CA ALA A 187 5.13 4.68 9.52
C ALA A 187 6.41 3.99 9.06
N ARG A 188 7.54 4.31 9.70
CA ARG A 188 8.82 3.68 9.38
C ARG A 188 9.01 2.41 10.20
N ILE A 189 9.50 1.35 9.55
CA ILE A 189 9.94 0.10 10.19
C ILE A 189 11.39 -0.20 9.81
N ARG A 190 12.10 -0.88 10.72
CA ARG A 190 13.48 -1.34 10.51
C ARG A 190 13.56 -2.82 10.17
N GLY A 191 12.50 -3.57 10.40
CA GLY A 191 12.40 -5.00 10.12
C GLY A 191 10.97 -5.38 9.78
N MET A 192 10.82 -6.40 8.94
CA MET A 192 9.52 -6.87 8.47
C MET A 192 8.61 -7.40 9.57
N ASP A 193 9.17 -7.89 10.66
CA ASP A 193 8.44 -8.31 11.87
C ASP A 193 7.61 -7.18 12.50
N GLN A 194 7.91 -5.92 12.18
CA GLN A 194 7.20 -4.74 12.65
C GLN A 194 6.01 -4.33 11.77
N LEU A 195 5.84 -4.92 10.57
CA LEU A 195 4.83 -4.52 9.59
C LEU A 195 3.41 -4.48 10.16
N ALA A 196 2.97 -5.58 10.77
CA ALA A 196 1.62 -5.68 11.30
C ALA A 196 1.35 -4.63 12.39
N ARG A 197 2.34 -4.36 13.25
CA ARG A 197 2.24 -3.33 14.30
C ARG A 197 2.21 -1.93 13.72
N ALA A 198 3.05 -1.63 12.73
CA ALA A 198 3.11 -0.31 12.10
C ALA A 198 1.83 0.01 11.33
N ALA A 199 1.35 -0.92 10.51
CA ALA A 199 0.08 -0.79 9.80
C ALA A 199 -1.10 -0.64 10.77
N GLY A 200 -1.12 -1.41 11.86
CA GLY A 200 -2.12 -1.29 12.91
C GLY A 200 -2.17 0.10 13.55
N ARG A 201 -1.02 0.73 13.79
CA ARG A 201 -0.95 2.11 14.30
C ARG A 201 -1.48 3.13 13.29
N LEU A 202 -1.15 2.98 12.00
CA LEU A 202 -1.67 3.85 10.95
C LEU A 202 -3.20 3.76 10.89
N ILE A 203 -3.76 2.55 10.94
CA ILE A 203 -5.21 2.32 10.95
C ILE A 203 -5.85 3.00 12.18
N GLN A 204 -5.25 2.83 13.36
CA GLN A 204 -5.76 3.46 14.60
C GLN A 204 -5.74 4.99 14.51
N ASN A 205 -4.66 5.59 13.98
CA ASN A 205 -4.56 7.04 13.82
C ASN A 205 -5.62 7.58 12.86
N GLU A 206 -5.79 6.93 11.70
CA GLU A 206 -6.81 7.31 10.72
C GLU A 206 -8.23 7.21 11.28
N ILE A 207 -8.49 6.22 12.13
CA ILE A 207 -9.78 6.05 12.79
C ILE A 207 -10.03 7.15 13.82
N ARG A 208 -9.02 7.55 14.60
CA ARG A 208 -9.13 8.65 15.59
C ARG A 208 -9.38 9.99 14.91
N GLU A 209 -8.65 10.31 13.85
CA GLU A 209 -8.84 11.55 13.07
C GLU A 209 -10.26 11.66 12.44
N LEU A 210 -11.03 10.59 12.46
CA LEU A 210 -12.39 10.54 11.92
C LEU A 210 -13.47 10.57 13.02
N GLY A 211 -13.07 10.43 14.28
CA GLY A 211 -13.96 10.47 15.46
C GLY A 211 -14.08 11.86 16.07
N ASP A 212 -13.17 12.76 15.65
CA ASP A 212 -13.19 14.20 15.99
C ASP A 212 -13.88 14.98 14.87
#